data_9d7be64733b81d94348c6fb659cb8e30
#
_entry.id   9d7be64733b81d94348c6fb659cb8e30
#
_cell.length_a   1.000
_cell.length_b   1.000
_cell.length_c   1.000
_cell.angle_alpha   90.00
_cell.angle_beta   90.00
_cell.angle_gamma   90.00
#
_symmetry.space_group_name_H-M   'P 1'
#
loop_
_entity.id
_entity.type
_entity.pdbx_description
1 polymer ?
#
loop_
_entity_poly.entity_id
_entity_poly.type
_entity_poly.pdbx_seq_one_letter_code
_entity_poly.pdbx_strand_id
1 'polypeptide(L)'
;MHNSSLLVIISFYCTQSEPLNSIILYRSKTQEDEIVAKQEIIDKLQAELGKTRNENEHYVSVIMDSKAKQADEMDAIQQMNQELNNAKANLAIEKERFESK
;
A
#
# COMPACT_ATOMS: atom_id res chain seq x y z
N MET A 1 -1.85 -73.72 16.51
CA MET A 1 -0.72 -72.94 16.99
C MET A 1 -0.37 -71.77 16.05
N HIS A 2 -0.47 -71.88 14.73
CA HIS A 2 -0.16 -70.78 13.80
C HIS A 2 -1.12 -69.59 13.93
N ASN A 3 -2.41 -69.79 14.22
CA ASN A 3 -3.40 -68.76 14.33
C ASN A 3 -3.19 -67.84 15.57
N SER A 4 -2.67 -68.36 16.67
CA SER A 4 -2.42 -67.55 17.86
C SER A 4 -1.19 -66.63 17.71
N SER A 5 -0.19 -67.04 16.94
CA SER A 5 0.97 -66.22 16.62
C SER A 5 0.60 -65.05 15.72
N LEU A 6 -0.26 -65.26 14.72
CA LEU A 6 -0.78 -64.23 13.85
C LEU A 6 -1.62 -63.22 14.61
N LEU A 7 -2.49 -63.66 15.50
CA LEU A 7 -3.32 -62.80 16.34
C LEU A 7 -2.45 -61.88 17.25
N VAL A 8 -1.39 -62.41 17.83
CA VAL A 8 -0.46 -61.67 18.65
C VAL A 8 0.26 -60.61 17.84
N ILE A 9 0.72 -60.95 16.62
CA ILE A 9 1.39 -59.99 15.72
C ILE A 9 0.42 -58.89 15.30
N ILE A 10 -0.79 -59.21 14.89
CA ILE A 10 -1.83 -58.26 14.50
C ILE A 10 -2.15 -57.35 15.67
N SER A 11 -2.33 -57.87 16.86
CA SER A 11 -2.59 -57.12 18.06
C SER A 11 -1.46 -56.15 18.40
N PHE A 12 -0.21 -56.58 18.22
CA PHE A 12 0.96 -55.75 18.43
C PHE A 12 1.04 -54.58 17.41
N TYR A 13 0.77 -54.82 16.15
CA TYR A 13 0.70 -53.77 15.14
C TYR A 13 -0.43 -52.79 15.38
N CYS A 14 -1.62 -53.25 15.78
CA CYS A 14 -2.75 -52.41 16.11
C CYS A 14 -2.45 -51.51 17.32
N THR A 15 -1.80 -52.03 18.36
CA THR A 15 -1.43 -51.23 19.52
C THR A 15 -0.35 -50.20 19.22
N GLN A 16 0.53 -50.41 18.26
CA GLN A 16 1.54 -49.45 17.85
C GLN A 16 1.01 -48.42 16.89
N SER A 17 0.06 -48.74 16.03
CA SER A 17 -0.47 -47.84 15.04
C SER A 17 -1.38 -46.75 15.67
N GLU A 18 -2.10 -47.02 16.73
CA GLU A 18 -2.96 -46.03 17.42
C GLU A 18 -2.19 -44.83 17.98
N PRO A 19 -1.07 -44.98 18.72
CA PRO A 19 -0.27 -43.85 19.17
C PRO A 19 0.33 -43.04 18.02
N LEU A 20 0.77 -43.71 16.95
CA LEU A 20 1.30 -43.04 15.76
C LEU A 20 0.21 -42.20 15.06
N ASN A 21 -0.99 -42.79 14.91
CA ASN A 21 -2.12 -42.07 14.33
C ASN A 21 -2.52 -40.84 15.17
N SER A 22 -2.49 -40.98 16.49
CA SER A 22 -2.77 -39.84 17.41
C SER A 22 -1.74 -38.73 17.26
N ILE A 23 -0.47 -39.07 17.12
CA ILE A 23 0.62 -38.09 16.89
C ILE A 23 0.46 -37.42 15.55
N ILE A 24 0.13 -38.16 14.49
CA ILE A 24 -0.09 -37.62 13.14
C ILE A 24 -1.29 -36.65 13.15
N LEU A 25 -2.41 -37.00 13.79
CA LEU A 25 -3.58 -36.16 13.93
C LEU A 25 -3.27 -34.87 14.70
N TYR A 26 -2.52 -34.99 15.80
CA TYR A 26 -2.09 -33.84 16.59
C TYR A 26 -1.23 -32.87 15.77
N ARG A 27 -0.24 -33.39 15.02
CA ARG A 27 0.62 -32.59 14.15
C ARG A 27 -0.16 -31.91 13.04
N SER A 28 -1.10 -32.63 12.42
CA SER A 28 -1.97 -32.11 11.37
C SER A 28 -2.83 -30.96 11.89
N LYS A 29 -3.42 -31.11 13.05
CA LYS A 29 -4.23 -30.08 13.68
C LYS A 29 -3.39 -28.85 14.06
N THR A 30 -2.19 -29.08 14.61
CA THR A 30 -1.25 -27.98 14.93
C THR A 30 -0.86 -27.21 13.68
N GLN A 31 -0.58 -27.91 12.57
CA GLN A 31 -0.28 -27.28 11.29
C GLN A 31 -1.46 -26.49 10.73
N GLU A 32 -2.68 -27.02 10.84
CA GLU A 32 -3.89 -26.31 10.45
C GLU A 32 -4.08 -25.03 11.25
N ASP A 33 -3.89 -25.09 12.58
CA ASP A 33 -3.99 -23.94 13.46
C ASP A 33 -2.94 -22.87 13.12
N GLU A 34 -1.71 -23.30 12.78
CA GLU A 34 -0.66 -22.39 12.33
C GLU A 34 -1.01 -21.74 10.98
N ILE A 35 -1.57 -22.49 10.05
CA ILE A 35 -2.00 -21.97 8.75
C ILE A 35 -3.11 -20.92 8.94
N VAL A 36 -4.09 -21.20 9.77
CA VAL A 36 -5.18 -20.25 10.08
C VAL A 36 -4.61 -18.97 10.71
N ALA A 37 -3.70 -19.10 11.68
CA ALA A 37 -3.07 -17.95 12.34
C ALA A 37 -2.27 -17.10 11.33
N LYS A 38 -1.52 -17.75 10.44
CA LYS A 38 -0.77 -17.05 9.38
C LYS A 38 -1.69 -16.37 8.39
N GLN A 39 -2.80 -17.00 8.03
CA GLN A 39 -3.79 -16.41 7.12
C GLN A 39 -4.43 -15.16 7.72
N GLU A 40 -4.75 -15.17 8.99
CA GLU A 40 -5.26 -14.00 9.71
C GLU A 40 -4.26 -12.84 9.67
N ILE A 41 -2.98 -13.12 9.85
CA ILE A 41 -1.91 -12.11 9.76
C ILE A 41 -1.82 -11.57 8.33
N ILE A 42 -1.87 -12.43 7.32
CA ILE A 42 -1.83 -12.02 5.91
C ILE A 42 -3.01 -11.12 5.57
N ASP A 43 -4.22 -11.49 5.99
CA ASP A 43 -5.44 -10.72 5.74
C ASP A 43 -5.35 -9.34 6.39
N LYS A 44 -4.84 -9.27 7.61
CA LYS A 44 -4.63 -8.02 8.33
C LYS A 44 -3.60 -7.13 7.64
N LEU A 45 -2.48 -7.71 7.20
CA LEU A 45 -1.44 -6.98 6.49
C LEU A 45 -1.95 -6.45 5.14
N GLN A 46 -2.73 -7.24 4.42
CA GLN A 46 -3.35 -6.81 3.16
C GLN A 46 -4.31 -5.64 3.38
N ALA A 47 -5.10 -5.67 4.45
CA ALA A 47 -6.01 -4.58 4.79
C ALA A 47 -5.23 -3.31 5.14
N GLU A 48 -4.16 -3.41 5.92
CA GLU A 48 -3.29 -2.28 6.25
C GLU A 48 -2.59 -1.71 5.01
N LEU A 49 -2.12 -2.59 4.12
CA LEU A 49 -1.49 -2.17 2.87
C LEU A 49 -2.47 -1.43 1.96
N GLY A 50 -3.70 -1.92 1.83
CA GLY A 50 -4.76 -1.26 1.08
C GLY A 50 -5.07 0.13 1.63
N LYS A 51 -5.17 0.25 2.94
CA LYS A 51 -5.38 1.54 3.63
C LYS A 51 -4.23 2.51 3.35
N THR A 52 -2.99 2.05 3.48
CA THR A 52 -1.80 2.87 3.24
C THR A 52 -1.73 3.33 1.79
N ARG A 53 -2.04 2.46 0.83
CA ARG A 53 -2.10 2.82 -0.60
C ARG A 53 -3.13 3.91 -0.87
N ASN A 54 -4.32 3.79 -0.30
CA ASN A 54 -5.37 4.79 -0.45
C ASN A 54 -4.96 6.13 0.15
N GLU A 55 -4.32 6.12 1.32
CA GLU A 55 -3.78 7.32 1.96
C GLU A 55 -2.70 7.97 1.08
N ASN A 56 -1.78 7.16 0.53
CA ASN A 56 -0.73 7.66 -0.36
C ASN A 56 -1.30 8.27 -1.64
N GLU A 57 -2.29 7.64 -2.26
CA GLU A 57 -2.96 8.18 -3.44
C GLU A 57 -3.63 9.51 -3.13
N HIS A 58 -4.25 9.63 -1.96
CA HIS A 58 -4.84 10.86 -1.51
C HIS A 58 -3.79 11.97 -1.33
N TYR A 59 -2.68 11.68 -0.65
CA TYR A 59 -1.60 12.65 -0.45
C TYR A 59 -0.97 13.08 -1.79
N VAL A 60 -0.74 12.15 -2.70
CA VAL A 60 -0.22 12.46 -4.03
C VAL A 60 -1.18 13.40 -4.78
N SER A 61 -2.49 13.12 -4.72
CA SER A 61 -3.51 13.97 -5.34
C SER A 61 -3.48 15.38 -4.76
N VAL A 62 -3.41 15.52 -3.45
CA VAL A 62 -3.32 16.82 -2.78
C VAL A 62 -2.07 17.58 -3.19
N ILE A 63 -0.92 16.92 -3.27
CA ILE A 63 0.34 17.53 -3.71
C ILE A 63 0.25 17.99 -5.16
N MET A 64 -0.32 17.18 -6.04
CA MET A 64 -0.49 17.52 -7.45
C MET A 64 -1.42 18.73 -7.64
N ASP A 65 -2.52 18.77 -6.91
CA ASP A 65 -3.45 19.90 -6.94
C ASP A 65 -2.78 21.18 -6.43
N SER A 66 -2.00 21.07 -5.36
CA SER A 66 -1.24 22.21 -4.81
C SER A 66 -0.21 22.73 -5.81
N LYS A 67 0.50 21.84 -6.51
CA LYS A 67 1.48 22.23 -7.53
C LYS A 67 0.83 22.88 -8.73
N ALA A 68 -0.31 22.37 -9.17
CA ALA A 68 -1.08 22.96 -10.27
C ALA A 68 -1.53 24.37 -9.91
N LYS A 69 -2.01 24.57 -8.70
CA LYS A 69 -2.41 25.89 -8.19
C LYS A 69 -1.22 26.85 -8.13
N GLN A 70 -0.07 26.40 -7.66
CA GLN A 70 1.15 27.20 -7.63
C GLN A 70 1.59 27.62 -9.03
N ALA A 71 1.50 26.71 -10.01
CA ALA A 71 1.83 27.02 -11.40
C ALA A 71 0.91 28.09 -11.97
N ASP A 72 -0.40 28.01 -11.71
CA ASP A 72 -1.36 29.01 -12.13
C ASP A 72 -1.09 30.36 -11.48
N GLU A 73 -0.74 30.39 -10.18
CA GLU A 73 -0.37 31.59 -9.47
C GLU A 73 0.89 32.24 -10.05
N MET A 74 1.89 31.43 -10.39
CA MET A 74 3.11 31.93 -11.04
C MET A 74 2.85 32.51 -12.43
N ASP A 75 2.01 31.86 -13.22
CA ASP A 75 1.60 32.38 -14.54
C ASP A 75 0.89 33.71 -14.41
N ALA A 76 0.01 33.86 -13.44
CA ALA A 76 -0.68 35.13 -13.15
C ALA A 76 0.31 36.23 -12.74
N ILE A 77 1.31 35.90 -11.92
CA ILE A 77 2.36 36.85 -11.51
C ILE A 77 3.18 37.30 -12.73
N GLN A 78 3.57 36.37 -13.59
CA GLN A 78 4.32 36.70 -14.83
C GLN A 78 3.52 37.64 -15.72
N GLN A 79 2.22 37.37 -15.89
CA GLN A 79 1.34 38.19 -16.68
C GLN A 79 1.23 39.60 -16.11
N MET A 80 1.05 39.71 -14.80
CA MET A 80 1.01 41.01 -14.12
C MET A 80 2.32 41.77 -14.27
N ASN A 81 3.46 41.11 -14.13
CA ASN A 81 4.78 41.73 -14.33
C ASN A 81 4.95 42.23 -15.76
N GLN A 82 4.50 41.47 -16.75
CA GLN A 82 4.55 41.85 -18.16
C GLN A 82 3.69 43.08 -18.43
N GLU A 83 2.47 43.11 -17.90
CA GLU A 83 1.58 44.27 -18.01
C GLU A 83 2.18 45.51 -17.34
N LEU A 84 2.79 45.33 -16.17
CA LEU A 84 3.46 46.42 -15.48
C LEU A 84 4.64 46.98 -16.29
N ASN A 85 5.46 46.14 -16.87
CA ASN A 85 6.58 46.52 -17.70
C ASN A 85 6.10 47.29 -18.96
N ASN A 86 5.00 46.81 -19.56
CA ASN A 86 4.40 47.50 -20.72
C ASN A 86 3.85 48.88 -20.34
N ALA A 87 3.22 48.97 -19.19
CA ALA A 87 2.72 50.24 -18.69
C ALA A 87 3.86 51.23 -18.40
N LYS A 88 4.95 50.78 -17.82
CA LYS A 88 6.14 51.61 -17.58
C LYS A 88 6.77 52.09 -18.89
N ALA A 89 6.85 51.24 -19.90
CA ALA A 89 7.38 51.59 -21.21
C ALA A 89 6.49 52.65 -21.88
N ASN A 90 5.19 52.49 -21.83
CA ASN A 90 4.25 53.44 -22.41
C ASN A 90 4.32 54.81 -21.68
N LEU A 91 4.44 54.79 -20.36
CA LEU A 91 4.60 56.01 -19.57
C LEU A 91 5.89 56.76 -19.93
N ALA A 92 6.99 56.05 -20.14
CA ALA A 92 8.25 56.62 -20.56
C ALA A 92 8.15 57.29 -21.93
N ILE A 93 7.45 56.68 -22.87
CA ILE A 93 7.21 57.21 -24.20
C ILE A 93 6.36 58.52 -24.10
N GLU A 94 5.30 58.48 -23.35
CA GLU A 94 4.47 59.67 -23.16
C GLU A 94 5.22 60.80 -22.48
N LYS A 95 6.05 60.50 -21.51
CA LYS A 95 6.88 61.48 -20.83
C LYS A 95 7.86 62.16 -21.80
N GLU A 96 8.49 61.41 -22.69
CA GLU A 96 9.38 61.92 -23.74
C GLU A 96 8.59 62.86 -24.68
N ARG A 97 7.41 62.48 -25.12
CA ARG A 97 6.56 63.29 -25.98
C ARG A 97 6.19 64.62 -25.30
N PHE A 98 5.89 64.58 -24.02
CA PHE A 98 5.54 65.76 -23.28
C PHE A 98 6.72 66.68 -23.09
N GLU A 99 7.91 66.17 -22.81
CA GLU A 99 9.15 66.94 -22.64
C GLU A 99 9.64 67.53 -23.95
N SER A 100 9.40 66.92 -25.09
CA SER A 100 9.86 67.38 -26.40
C SER A 100 8.98 68.53 -26.98
N LYS A 101 7.86 68.77 -26.34
CA LYS A 101 7.00 69.91 -26.70
C LYS A 101 7.33 71.12 -25.84
#